data_0fbb4cd1d0bd6a19866e427f0bd98c55
#
_entry.id   0fbb4cd1d0bd6a19866e427f0bd98c55
#
_cell.length_a   1.000
_cell.length_b   1.000
_cell.length_c   1.000
_cell.angle_alpha   90.00
_cell.angle_beta   90.00
_cell.angle_gamma   90.00
#
_symmetry.space_group_name_H-M   'P 1'
#
loop_
_entity.id
_entity.type
_entity.pdbx_description
1 polymer ?
#
loop_
_entity_poly.entity_id
_entity_poly.type
_entity_poly.pdbx_seq_one_letter_code
_entity_poly.pdbx_strand_id
1 'polypeptide(L)'
;MKPVLRHDGANGNQRARQLAARREQLIAVAEQLFLQNGFANTSVNAIVRVAGGSLATLYAEFGSKESLFESVLSERAARFFPEERSEPRQMLDAQTELRALATQMLKRMLSEDGLAVYRLAVHEAPRFPALRKALLEVGMPGLLDRTARYLQALADRGGLKIEGTSEAVQLAASRFIALVQGQIVFSAACGGTINVRTRTAHVNDAVDAFLRMYGGSG
;
A
#
# COMPACT_ATOMS: atom_id res chain seq x y z
N MET A 1 41.39 13.67 39.58
CA MET A 1 40.18 14.04 38.82
C MET A 1 39.92 12.91 37.82
N LYS A 2 38.98 12.01 38.13
CA LYS A 2 38.62 10.87 37.27
C LYS A 2 37.57 11.29 36.24
N PRO A 3 37.65 10.91 34.96
CA PRO A 3 36.61 11.21 33.98
C PRO A 3 35.39 10.31 34.23
N VAL A 4 34.23 10.94 34.33
CA VAL A 4 32.91 10.26 34.40
C VAL A 4 32.57 9.80 32.97
N LEU A 5 32.64 8.50 32.76
CA LEU A 5 32.18 7.87 31.50
C LEU A 5 30.64 7.95 31.45
N ARG A 6 30.12 8.72 30.49
CA ARG A 6 28.70 8.77 30.19
C ARG A 6 28.27 7.47 29.50
N HIS A 7 27.50 6.66 30.19
CA HIS A 7 26.94 5.38 29.71
C HIS A 7 25.48 5.52 29.17
N ASP A 8 25.03 6.73 28.81
CA ASP A 8 23.62 6.98 28.48
C ASP A 8 23.22 6.65 27.02
N GLY A 9 24.15 6.49 26.08
CA GLY A 9 23.84 6.29 24.66
C GLY A 9 23.34 4.89 24.30
N ALA A 10 23.83 3.84 24.94
CA ALA A 10 23.51 2.46 24.61
C ALA A 10 22.10 2.06 25.08
N ASN A 11 21.68 2.52 26.24
CA ASN A 11 20.38 2.21 26.84
C ASN A 11 19.22 2.90 26.11
N GLY A 12 19.43 4.15 25.63
CA GLY A 12 18.43 4.87 24.83
C GLY A 12 18.13 4.20 23.51
N ASN A 13 19.16 3.71 22.82
CA ASN A 13 19.04 3.03 21.52
C ASN A 13 18.34 1.66 21.66
N GLN A 14 18.63 0.92 22.72
CA GLN A 14 17.97 -0.38 22.98
C GLN A 14 16.49 -0.22 23.31
N ARG A 15 16.12 0.79 24.12
CA ARG A 15 14.73 1.11 24.45
C ARG A 15 13.95 1.56 23.21
N ALA A 16 14.54 2.39 22.36
CA ALA A 16 13.91 2.83 21.11
C ALA A 16 13.64 1.63 20.15
N ARG A 17 14.60 0.69 20.02
CA ARG A 17 14.42 -0.53 19.23
C ARG A 17 13.31 -1.43 19.80
N GLN A 18 13.22 -1.58 21.11
CA GLN A 18 12.16 -2.35 21.74
C GLN A 18 10.77 -1.74 21.51
N LEU A 19 10.65 -0.41 21.58
CA LEU A 19 9.41 0.31 21.28
C LEU A 19 9.01 0.15 19.81
N ALA A 20 9.97 0.28 18.89
CA ALA A 20 9.72 0.09 17.44
C ALA A 20 9.25 -1.34 17.14
N ALA A 21 9.95 -2.35 17.65
CA ALA A 21 9.57 -3.75 17.48
C ALA A 21 8.18 -4.04 18.08
N ARG A 22 7.85 -3.40 19.21
CA ARG A 22 6.55 -3.51 19.83
C ARG A 22 5.43 -2.90 19.00
N ARG A 23 5.70 -1.71 18.41
CA ARG A 23 4.78 -1.04 17.50
C ARG A 23 4.48 -1.90 16.27
N GLU A 24 5.51 -2.44 15.63
CA GLU A 24 5.40 -3.35 14.47
C GLU A 24 4.57 -4.60 14.81
N GLN A 25 4.80 -5.21 15.99
CA GLN A 25 4.03 -6.38 16.44
C GLN A 25 2.55 -6.05 16.62
N LEU A 26 2.21 -4.90 17.23
CA LEU A 26 0.83 -4.46 17.40
C LEU A 26 0.15 -4.23 16.03
N ILE A 27 0.83 -3.61 15.08
CA ILE A 27 0.31 -3.39 13.73
C ILE A 27 0.09 -4.72 13.00
N ALA A 28 1.04 -5.66 13.05
CA ALA A 28 0.92 -6.96 12.39
C ALA A 28 -0.26 -7.78 12.94
N VAL A 29 -0.44 -7.81 14.26
CA VAL A 29 -1.58 -8.51 14.89
C VAL A 29 -2.90 -7.80 14.58
N ALA A 30 -2.91 -6.47 14.63
CA ALA A 30 -4.11 -5.69 14.28
C ALA A 30 -4.52 -5.92 12.83
N GLU A 31 -3.56 -5.92 11.89
CA GLU A 31 -3.77 -6.24 10.48
C GLU A 31 -4.46 -7.60 10.32
N GLN A 32 -3.90 -8.64 10.92
CA GLN A 32 -4.45 -9.98 10.84
C GLN A 32 -5.90 -10.04 11.36
N LEU A 33 -6.16 -9.45 12.52
CA LEU A 33 -7.48 -9.48 13.13
C LEU A 33 -8.50 -8.63 12.37
N PHE A 34 -8.11 -7.47 11.84
CA PHE A 34 -8.98 -6.65 10.99
C PHE A 34 -9.36 -7.35 9.69
N LEU A 35 -8.43 -8.09 9.08
CA LEU A 35 -8.70 -8.85 7.85
C LEU A 35 -9.61 -10.06 8.09
N GLN A 36 -9.43 -10.74 9.22
CA GLN A 36 -10.22 -11.94 9.55
C GLN A 36 -11.63 -11.62 10.03
N ASN A 37 -11.78 -10.61 10.88
CA ASN A 37 -13.03 -10.34 11.60
C ASN A 37 -13.77 -9.09 11.12
N GLY A 38 -13.15 -8.28 10.26
CA GLY A 38 -13.61 -6.94 9.92
C GLY A 38 -13.21 -5.89 10.98
N PHE A 39 -13.28 -4.61 10.59
CA PHE A 39 -12.94 -3.51 11.49
C PHE A 39 -13.90 -3.45 12.68
N ALA A 40 -15.23 -3.55 12.42
CA ALA A 40 -16.26 -3.42 13.47
C ALA A 40 -16.08 -4.46 14.58
N ASN A 41 -15.89 -5.73 14.22
CA ASN A 41 -15.87 -6.85 15.14
C ASN A 41 -14.51 -7.09 15.82
N THR A 42 -13.46 -6.39 15.42
CA THR A 42 -12.15 -6.48 16.07
C THR A 42 -12.09 -5.52 17.26
N SER A 43 -11.92 -6.03 18.45
CA SER A 43 -11.72 -5.21 19.65
C SER A 43 -10.25 -4.95 19.93
N VAL A 44 -9.94 -3.78 20.50
CA VAL A 44 -8.57 -3.45 20.95
C VAL A 44 -8.08 -4.45 22.01
N ASN A 45 -8.98 -4.96 22.86
CA ASN A 45 -8.69 -6.02 23.83
C ASN A 45 -8.22 -7.32 23.14
N ALA A 46 -8.84 -7.71 22.03
CA ALA A 46 -8.43 -8.88 21.26
C ALA A 46 -7.02 -8.70 20.67
N ILE A 47 -6.74 -7.51 20.14
CA ILE A 47 -5.40 -7.18 19.60
C ILE A 47 -4.33 -7.29 20.70
N VAL A 48 -4.55 -6.64 21.84
CA VAL A 48 -3.59 -6.66 22.96
C VAL A 48 -3.40 -8.09 23.50
N ARG A 49 -4.46 -8.89 23.60
CA ARG A 49 -4.38 -10.28 24.06
C ARG A 49 -3.49 -11.14 23.16
N VAL A 50 -3.57 -10.97 21.86
CA VAL A 50 -2.76 -11.74 20.88
C VAL A 50 -1.34 -11.17 20.78
N ALA A 51 -1.20 -9.85 20.70
CA ALA A 51 0.11 -9.21 20.61
C ALA A 51 0.88 -9.19 21.95
N GLY A 52 0.19 -9.44 23.08
CA GLY A 52 0.69 -9.22 24.43
C GLY A 52 0.69 -7.74 24.81
N GLY A 53 1.04 -7.41 26.05
CA GLY A 53 1.14 -6.05 26.60
C GLY A 53 -0.16 -5.53 27.22
N SER A 54 -0.35 -4.22 27.22
CA SER A 54 -1.49 -3.58 27.87
C SER A 54 -2.27 -2.64 26.95
N LEU A 55 -3.55 -2.43 27.27
CA LEU A 55 -4.38 -1.42 26.60
C LEU A 55 -3.77 -0.02 26.71
N ALA A 56 -3.20 0.31 27.89
CA ALA A 56 -2.55 1.59 28.11
C ALA A 56 -1.39 1.81 27.11
N THR A 57 -0.59 0.79 26.85
CA THR A 57 0.50 0.85 25.87
C THR A 57 -0.04 1.09 24.45
N LEU A 58 -1.10 0.37 24.06
CA LEU A 58 -1.68 0.53 22.74
C LEU A 58 -2.28 1.92 22.55
N TYR A 59 -3.04 2.42 23.55
CA TYR A 59 -3.63 3.76 23.46
C TYR A 59 -2.58 4.88 23.55
N ALA A 60 -1.50 4.68 24.29
CA ALA A 60 -0.38 5.63 24.33
C ALA A 60 0.32 5.73 22.95
N GLU A 61 0.43 4.61 22.22
CA GLU A 61 1.10 4.56 20.92
C GLU A 61 0.22 5.05 19.75
N PHE A 62 -1.05 4.65 19.73
CA PHE A 62 -1.93 4.88 18.58
C PHE A 62 -3.08 5.85 18.86
N GLY A 63 -3.42 6.12 20.12
CA GLY A 63 -4.53 6.98 20.51
C GLY A 63 -5.91 6.34 20.36
N SER A 64 -6.21 5.71 19.23
CA SER A 64 -7.50 5.09 18.94
C SER A 64 -7.38 3.82 18.09
N LYS A 65 -8.47 3.06 17.99
CA LYS A 65 -8.58 1.91 17.08
C LYS A 65 -8.48 2.33 15.61
N GLU A 66 -9.07 3.48 15.30
CA GLU A 66 -9.05 4.10 13.98
C GLU A 66 -7.63 4.47 13.57
N SER A 67 -6.87 5.13 14.45
CA SER A 67 -5.48 5.51 14.19
C SER A 67 -4.53 4.30 14.11
N LEU A 68 -4.80 3.23 14.86
CA LEU A 68 -4.12 1.96 14.67
C LEU A 68 -4.41 1.38 13.28
N PHE A 69 -5.66 1.44 12.82
CA PHE A 69 -6.03 0.99 11.48
C PHE A 69 -5.40 1.85 10.38
N GLU A 70 -5.31 3.17 10.56
CA GLU A 70 -4.55 4.07 9.67
C GLU A 70 -3.09 3.63 9.53
N SER A 71 -2.46 3.27 10.65
CA SER A 71 -1.08 2.76 10.66
C SER A 71 -0.96 1.43 9.91
N VAL A 72 -1.92 0.51 10.07
CA VAL A 72 -2.00 -0.74 9.30
C VAL A 72 -2.09 -0.46 7.81
N LEU A 73 -2.96 0.45 7.39
CA LEU A 73 -3.13 0.81 5.97
C LEU A 73 -1.89 1.47 5.39
N SER A 74 -1.25 2.37 6.15
CA SER A 74 -0.02 3.04 5.74
C SER A 74 1.12 2.05 5.50
N GLU A 75 1.32 1.10 6.41
CA GLU A 75 2.33 0.06 6.24
C GLU A 75 2.00 -0.91 5.09
N ARG A 76 0.72 -1.22 4.87
CA ARG A 76 0.31 -2.00 3.69
C ARG A 76 0.58 -1.25 2.40
N ALA A 77 0.23 0.02 2.31
CA ALA A 77 0.54 0.85 1.15
C ALA A 77 2.06 0.89 0.88
N ALA A 78 2.88 0.97 1.94
CA ALA A 78 4.32 0.89 1.82
C ALA A 78 4.81 -0.46 1.25
N ARG A 79 4.20 -1.57 1.64
CA ARG A 79 4.51 -2.91 1.13
C ARG A 79 3.97 -3.19 -0.28
N PHE A 80 3.01 -2.40 -0.75
CA PHE A 80 2.46 -2.55 -2.11
C PHE A 80 3.50 -2.25 -3.19
N PHE A 81 4.42 -1.33 -2.90
CA PHE A 81 5.62 -1.06 -3.70
C PHE A 81 6.84 -1.29 -2.82
N PRO A 82 7.53 -2.44 -2.93
CA PRO A 82 8.83 -2.59 -2.30
C PRO A 82 9.77 -1.50 -2.82
N GLU A 83 10.64 -0.98 -1.96
CA GLU A 83 11.60 0.08 -2.30
C GLU A 83 12.48 -0.27 -3.50
N GLU A 84 12.78 -1.57 -3.67
CA GLU A 84 13.54 -2.11 -4.80
C GLU A 84 12.95 -1.83 -6.19
N ARG A 85 11.68 -1.38 -6.27
CA ARG A 85 11.00 -1.04 -7.53
C ARG A 85 10.33 0.32 -7.50
N SER A 86 10.87 1.24 -6.74
CA SER A 86 10.43 2.64 -6.77
C SER A 86 10.87 3.35 -8.05
N GLU A 87 11.81 2.73 -8.81
CA GLU A 87 12.34 3.27 -10.06
C GLU A 87 12.32 2.23 -11.19
N PRO A 88 12.08 2.68 -12.44
CA PRO A 88 12.20 1.84 -13.64
C PRO A 88 13.65 1.38 -13.87
N ARG A 89 13.82 0.19 -14.43
CA ARG A 89 15.13 -0.31 -14.79
C ARG A 89 15.73 0.49 -15.96
N GLN A 90 16.99 0.87 -15.86
CA GLN A 90 17.65 1.76 -16.84
C GLN A 90 17.73 1.20 -18.28
N MET A 91 17.52 -0.08 -18.47
CA MET A 91 17.77 -0.81 -19.72
C MET A 91 16.51 -1.35 -20.41
N LEU A 92 15.31 -1.10 -19.87
CA LEU A 92 14.07 -1.65 -20.43
C LEU A 92 13.21 -0.55 -21.07
N ASP A 93 12.48 -0.92 -22.13
CA ASP A 93 11.50 -0.04 -22.76
C ASP A 93 10.29 0.19 -21.82
N ALA A 94 9.58 1.30 -22.06
CA ALA A 94 8.46 1.70 -21.21
C ALA A 94 7.34 0.65 -21.17
N GLN A 95 7.10 -0.06 -22.27
CA GLN A 95 6.06 -1.10 -22.32
C GLN A 95 6.40 -2.28 -21.40
N THR A 96 7.64 -2.74 -21.44
CA THR A 96 8.13 -3.82 -20.59
C THR A 96 8.10 -3.42 -19.12
N GLU A 97 8.52 -2.20 -18.78
CA GLU A 97 8.46 -1.67 -17.42
C GLU A 97 7.03 -1.55 -16.90
N LEU A 98 6.10 -1.01 -17.70
CA LEU A 98 4.70 -0.88 -17.32
C LEU A 98 4.02 -2.24 -17.17
N ARG A 99 4.33 -3.22 -18.02
CA ARG A 99 3.82 -4.59 -17.86
C ARG A 99 4.32 -5.25 -16.58
N ALA A 100 5.57 -5.04 -16.23
CA ALA A 100 6.14 -5.55 -14.98
C ALA A 100 5.47 -4.91 -13.76
N LEU A 101 5.29 -3.58 -13.78
CA LEU A 101 4.59 -2.84 -12.74
C LEU A 101 3.13 -3.31 -12.60
N ALA A 102 2.38 -3.33 -13.71
CA ALA A 102 0.97 -3.75 -13.74
C ALA A 102 0.78 -5.19 -13.25
N THR A 103 1.67 -6.10 -13.67
CA THR A 103 1.65 -7.51 -13.23
C THR A 103 1.83 -7.62 -11.71
N GLN A 104 2.76 -6.88 -11.14
CA GLN A 104 2.96 -6.86 -9.69
C GLN A 104 1.80 -6.25 -8.94
N MET A 105 1.29 -5.11 -9.41
CA MET A 105 0.13 -4.46 -8.80
C MET A 105 -1.06 -5.40 -8.80
N LEU A 106 -1.40 -5.96 -9.97
CA LEU A 106 -2.53 -6.87 -10.08
C LEU A 106 -2.36 -8.15 -9.25
N LYS A 107 -1.14 -8.73 -9.22
CA LYS A 107 -0.84 -9.90 -8.37
C LYS A 107 -1.13 -9.61 -6.90
N ARG A 108 -0.79 -8.41 -6.41
CA ARG A 108 -1.04 -8.00 -5.03
C ARG A 108 -2.51 -7.70 -4.78
N MET A 109 -3.18 -7.00 -5.72
CA MET A 109 -4.62 -6.73 -5.62
C MET A 109 -5.44 -8.02 -5.58
N LEU A 110 -5.03 -9.05 -6.34
CA LEU A 110 -5.69 -10.36 -6.40
C LEU A 110 -5.21 -11.36 -5.35
N SER A 111 -4.25 -11.00 -4.50
CA SER A 111 -3.88 -11.87 -3.37
C SER A 111 -5.03 -11.94 -2.36
N GLU A 112 -5.05 -12.98 -1.54
CA GLU A 112 -6.03 -13.14 -0.47
C GLU A 112 -6.11 -11.89 0.41
N ASP A 113 -4.95 -11.39 0.84
CA ASP A 113 -4.83 -10.16 1.61
C ASP A 113 -5.32 -8.92 0.85
N GLY A 114 -4.98 -8.76 -0.43
CA GLY A 114 -5.42 -7.64 -1.26
C GLY A 114 -6.94 -7.61 -1.40
N LEU A 115 -7.55 -8.75 -1.69
CA LEU A 115 -9.00 -8.88 -1.79
C LEU A 115 -9.70 -8.70 -0.44
N ALA A 116 -9.09 -9.14 0.67
CA ALA A 116 -9.62 -8.92 2.01
C ALA A 116 -9.65 -7.43 2.35
N VAL A 117 -8.57 -6.68 2.03
CA VAL A 117 -8.55 -5.20 2.20
C VAL A 117 -9.58 -4.52 1.31
N TYR A 118 -9.70 -4.95 0.05
CA TYR A 118 -10.70 -4.38 -0.86
C TYR A 118 -12.12 -4.57 -0.32
N ARG A 119 -12.47 -5.78 0.14
CA ARG A 119 -13.77 -6.08 0.75
C ARG A 119 -13.99 -5.26 2.02
N LEU A 120 -12.98 -5.16 2.88
CA LEU A 120 -13.02 -4.35 4.10
C LEU A 120 -13.30 -2.87 3.77
N ALA A 121 -12.60 -2.31 2.78
CA ALA A 121 -12.77 -0.93 2.35
C ALA A 121 -14.21 -0.67 1.87
N VAL A 122 -14.74 -1.53 0.99
CA VAL A 122 -16.08 -1.36 0.42
C VAL A 122 -17.18 -1.57 1.46
N HIS A 123 -17.02 -2.54 2.38
CA HIS A 123 -18.05 -2.91 3.35
C HIS A 123 -18.08 -1.99 4.57
N GLU A 124 -16.93 -1.62 5.12
CA GLU A 124 -16.85 -0.93 6.41
C GLU A 124 -16.72 0.60 6.27
N ALA A 125 -16.05 1.11 5.21
CA ALA A 125 -15.85 2.55 5.07
C ALA A 125 -17.14 3.40 5.04
N PRO A 126 -18.26 2.92 4.45
CA PRO A 126 -19.53 3.66 4.52
C PRO A 126 -20.07 3.84 5.95
N ARG A 127 -19.74 2.91 6.86
CA ARG A 127 -20.24 2.87 8.24
C ARG A 127 -19.35 3.61 9.22
N PHE A 128 -18.05 3.70 8.92
CA PHE A 128 -17.04 4.25 9.82
C PHE A 128 -16.34 5.43 9.16
N PRO A 129 -16.74 6.69 9.47
CA PRO A 129 -16.13 7.90 8.88
C PRO A 129 -14.62 7.99 9.07
N ALA A 130 -14.09 7.57 10.24
CA ALA A 130 -12.65 7.56 10.51
C ALA A 130 -11.92 6.56 9.61
N LEU A 131 -12.49 5.36 9.39
CA LEU A 131 -11.95 4.37 8.47
C LEU A 131 -11.96 4.87 7.02
N ARG A 132 -13.06 5.49 6.59
CA ARG A 132 -13.15 6.11 5.26
C ARG A 132 -12.07 7.17 5.07
N LYS A 133 -11.86 8.03 6.08
CA LYS A 133 -10.80 9.04 6.07
C LYS A 133 -9.43 8.39 5.92
N ALA A 134 -9.12 7.35 6.70
CA ALA A 134 -7.86 6.62 6.61
C ALA A 134 -7.61 6.04 5.21
N LEU A 135 -8.62 5.40 4.61
CA LEU A 135 -8.52 4.83 3.27
C LEU A 135 -8.27 5.90 2.20
N LEU A 136 -9.00 7.03 2.27
CA LEU A 136 -8.95 8.08 1.25
C LEU A 136 -7.77 9.05 1.42
N GLU A 137 -7.32 9.29 2.67
CA GLU A 137 -6.24 10.25 2.95
C GLU A 137 -4.85 9.60 3.13
N VAL A 138 -4.80 8.29 3.40
CA VAL A 138 -3.53 7.58 3.65
C VAL A 138 -3.30 6.47 2.63
N GLY A 139 -4.22 5.51 2.53
CA GLY A 139 -4.03 4.30 1.72
C GLY A 139 -3.95 4.59 0.23
N MET A 140 -4.96 5.26 -0.32
CA MET A 140 -5.01 5.58 -1.76
C MET A 140 -3.96 6.61 -2.19
N PRO A 141 -3.73 7.72 -1.45
CA PRO A 141 -2.67 8.66 -1.79
C PRO A 141 -1.28 8.02 -1.82
N GLY A 142 -0.96 7.14 -0.87
CA GLY A 142 0.33 6.43 -0.85
C GLY A 142 0.56 5.58 -2.09
N LEU A 143 -0.46 4.87 -2.59
CA LEU A 143 -0.40 4.11 -3.83
C LEU A 143 -0.24 5.05 -5.04
N LEU A 144 -1.04 6.12 -5.07
CA LEU A 144 -1.05 7.10 -6.15
C LEU A 144 0.32 7.79 -6.28
N ASP A 145 0.89 8.30 -5.18
CA ASP A 145 2.17 9.00 -5.17
C ASP A 145 3.33 8.11 -5.63
N ARG A 146 3.34 6.83 -5.25
CA ARG A 146 4.36 5.89 -5.69
C ARG A 146 4.25 5.58 -7.17
N THR A 147 3.02 5.37 -7.65
CA THR A 147 2.76 5.18 -9.09
C THR A 147 3.15 6.42 -9.86
N ALA A 148 2.81 7.63 -9.38
CA ALA A 148 3.16 8.89 -9.99
C ALA A 148 4.68 9.08 -10.13
N ARG A 149 5.45 8.82 -9.06
CA ARG A 149 6.92 8.87 -9.12
C ARG A 149 7.51 7.90 -10.14
N TYR A 150 6.97 6.68 -10.21
CA TYR A 150 7.42 5.69 -11.19
C TYR A 150 7.16 6.13 -12.62
N LEU A 151 5.96 6.65 -12.90
CA LEU A 151 5.59 7.16 -14.23
C LEU A 151 6.38 8.41 -14.60
N GLN A 152 6.66 9.31 -13.63
CA GLN A 152 7.51 10.46 -13.85
C GLN A 152 8.93 10.03 -14.28
N ALA A 153 9.51 9.06 -13.57
CA ALA A 153 10.84 8.54 -13.93
C ALA A 153 10.88 7.87 -15.31
N LEU A 154 9.77 7.28 -15.79
CA LEU A 154 9.66 6.80 -17.17
C LEU A 154 9.51 7.95 -18.18
N ALA A 155 8.77 9.00 -17.84
CA ALA A 155 8.60 10.18 -18.67
C ALA A 155 9.92 10.96 -18.82
N ASP A 156 10.69 11.12 -17.74
CA ASP A 156 12.01 11.78 -17.75
C ASP A 156 13.03 11.09 -18.66
N ARG A 157 12.82 9.80 -18.94
CA ARG A 157 13.63 9.00 -19.88
C ARG A 157 13.06 8.97 -21.30
N GLY A 158 11.99 9.72 -21.57
CA GLY A 158 11.35 9.78 -22.88
C GLY A 158 10.43 8.59 -23.20
N GLY A 159 10.21 7.68 -22.24
CA GLY A 159 9.35 6.50 -22.42
C GLY A 159 7.87 6.82 -22.41
N LEU A 160 7.48 7.96 -21.84
CA LEU A 160 6.10 8.44 -21.77
C LEU A 160 6.02 9.94 -22.10
N LYS A 161 4.89 10.35 -22.68
CA LYS A 161 4.53 11.76 -22.91
C LYS A 161 3.51 12.18 -21.84
N ILE A 162 3.99 12.60 -20.68
CA ILE A 162 3.19 13.19 -19.62
C ILE A 162 3.62 14.63 -19.49
N GLU A 163 2.66 15.57 -19.48
CA GLU A 163 2.97 16.97 -19.20
C GLU A 163 3.70 17.09 -17.85
N GLY A 164 4.78 17.90 -17.77
CA GLY A 164 5.67 17.95 -16.61
C GLY A 164 5.06 18.60 -15.34
N THR A 165 3.74 18.71 -15.24
CA THR A 165 3.05 19.20 -14.04
C THR A 165 2.75 18.06 -13.08
N SER A 166 2.83 18.32 -11.78
CA SER A 166 2.47 17.34 -10.74
C SER A 166 1.06 16.79 -10.94
N GLU A 167 0.13 17.65 -11.35
CA GLU A 167 -1.28 17.27 -11.60
C GLU A 167 -1.43 16.29 -12.76
N ALA A 168 -0.71 16.51 -13.87
CA ALA A 168 -0.75 15.64 -15.03
C ALA A 168 -0.18 14.25 -14.70
N VAL A 169 0.90 14.19 -13.92
CA VAL A 169 1.51 12.94 -13.47
C VAL A 169 0.59 12.18 -12.51
N GLN A 170 -0.06 12.88 -11.58
CA GLN A 170 -1.04 12.30 -10.66
C GLN A 170 -2.26 11.76 -11.41
N LEU A 171 -2.75 12.47 -12.43
CA LEU A 171 -3.84 12.02 -13.28
C LEU A 171 -3.45 10.76 -14.08
N ALA A 172 -2.24 10.75 -14.67
CA ALA A 172 -1.73 9.58 -15.36
C ALA A 172 -1.62 8.36 -14.43
N ALA A 173 -1.12 8.56 -13.21
CA ALA A 173 -1.03 7.51 -12.19
C ALA A 173 -2.42 6.97 -11.79
N SER A 174 -3.38 7.85 -11.57
CA SER A 174 -4.77 7.46 -11.28
C SER A 174 -5.38 6.62 -12.40
N ARG A 175 -5.18 7.03 -13.67
CA ARG A 175 -5.64 6.29 -14.84
C ARG A 175 -4.96 4.92 -14.96
N PHE A 176 -3.65 4.85 -14.74
CA PHE A 176 -2.91 3.59 -14.76
C PHE A 176 -3.43 2.61 -13.71
N ILE A 177 -3.60 3.07 -12.46
CA ILE A 177 -4.17 2.26 -11.38
C ILE A 177 -5.57 1.77 -11.75
N ALA A 178 -6.43 2.64 -12.29
CA ALA A 178 -7.80 2.29 -12.69
C ALA A 178 -7.83 1.22 -13.80
N LEU A 179 -6.96 1.34 -14.80
CA LEU A 179 -6.83 0.35 -15.88
C LEU A 179 -6.35 -1.01 -15.35
N VAL A 180 -5.34 -1.02 -14.49
CA VAL A 180 -4.79 -2.25 -13.90
C VAL A 180 -5.80 -2.90 -12.95
N GLN A 181 -6.50 -2.12 -12.15
CA GLN A 181 -7.54 -2.63 -11.25
C GLN A 181 -8.72 -3.22 -12.03
N GLY A 182 -9.29 -2.45 -12.96
CA GLY A 182 -10.39 -2.84 -13.83
C GLY A 182 -11.52 -3.60 -13.12
N GLN A 183 -12.33 -4.30 -13.90
CA GLN A 183 -13.38 -5.17 -13.36
C GLN A 183 -12.84 -6.48 -12.76
N ILE A 184 -11.60 -6.84 -13.07
CA ILE A 184 -11.01 -8.12 -12.66
C ILE A 184 -10.86 -8.22 -11.13
N VAL A 185 -10.51 -7.14 -10.46
CA VAL A 185 -10.39 -7.10 -8.99
C VAL A 185 -11.77 -7.18 -8.34
N PHE A 186 -12.76 -6.47 -8.89
CA PHE A 186 -14.14 -6.54 -8.41
C PHE A 186 -14.71 -7.96 -8.56
N SER A 187 -14.54 -8.59 -9.73
CA SER A 187 -14.96 -9.97 -9.97
C SER A 187 -14.34 -10.95 -8.96
N ALA A 188 -13.03 -10.84 -8.75
CA ALA A 188 -12.32 -11.67 -7.76
C ALA A 188 -12.80 -11.39 -6.33
N ALA A 189 -13.07 -10.13 -5.98
CA ALA A 189 -13.60 -9.77 -4.66
C ALA A 189 -14.99 -10.38 -4.41
N CYS A 190 -15.80 -10.55 -5.47
CA CYS A 190 -17.09 -11.24 -5.43
C CYS A 190 -16.99 -12.77 -5.49
N GLY A 191 -15.79 -13.35 -5.44
CA GLY A 191 -15.57 -14.79 -5.46
C GLY A 191 -15.33 -15.40 -6.85
N GLY A 192 -15.20 -14.56 -7.88
CA GLY A 192 -14.86 -15.01 -9.23
C GLY A 192 -13.43 -15.59 -9.30
N THR A 193 -13.27 -16.66 -10.06
CA THR A 193 -11.95 -17.30 -10.26
C THR A 193 -11.22 -16.64 -11.42
N ILE A 194 -10.03 -16.12 -11.14
CA ILE A 194 -9.18 -15.46 -12.14
C ILE A 194 -7.95 -16.34 -12.43
N ASN A 195 -7.92 -16.91 -13.62
CA ASN A 195 -6.78 -17.74 -14.05
C ASN A 195 -5.61 -16.89 -14.57
N VAL A 196 -4.45 -17.52 -14.76
CA VAL A 196 -3.21 -16.84 -15.23
C VAL A 196 -3.41 -16.19 -16.60
N ARG A 197 -4.06 -16.87 -17.54
CA ARG A 197 -4.31 -16.37 -18.90
C ARG A 197 -5.13 -15.07 -18.86
N THR A 198 -6.22 -15.05 -18.08
CA THR A 198 -7.07 -13.87 -17.89
C THR A 198 -6.28 -12.71 -17.31
N ARG A 199 -5.44 -12.96 -16.30
CA ARG A 199 -4.58 -11.91 -15.70
C ARG A 199 -3.60 -11.32 -16.70
N THR A 200 -2.92 -12.18 -17.48
CA THR A 200 -1.94 -11.74 -18.48
C THR A 200 -2.62 -10.93 -19.58
N ALA A 201 -3.76 -11.38 -20.10
CA ALA A 201 -4.51 -10.65 -21.10
C ALA A 201 -4.96 -9.27 -20.58
N HIS A 202 -5.48 -9.21 -19.35
CA HIS A 202 -5.90 -7.97 -18.73
C HIS A 202 -4.74 -6.97 -18.55
N VAL A 203 -3.57 -7.45 -18.08
CA VAL A 203 -2.38 -6.60 -17.94
C VAL A 203 -1.94 -6.04 -19.28
N ASN A 204 -1.89 -6.86 -20.31
CA ASN A 204 -1.51 -6.41 -21.64
C ASN A 204 -2.47 -5.34 -22.17
N ASP A 205 -3.78 -5.59 -22.07
CA ASP A 205 -4.81 -4.63 -22.51
C ASP A 205 -4.74 -3.31 -21.74
N ALA A 206 -4.57 -3.36 -20.42
CA ALA A 206 -4.42 -2.19 -19.56
C ALA A 206 -3.19 -1.35 -19.94
N VAL A 207 -2.04 -1.99 -20.17
CA VAL A 207 -0.81 -1.30 -20.56
C VAL A 207 -0.90 -0.75 -21.98
N ASP A 208 -1.45 -1.51 -22.92
CA ASP A 208 -1.63 -1.06 -24.30
C ASP A 208 -2.62 0.14 -24.35
N ALA A 209 -3.68 0.12 -23.54
CA ALA A 209 -4.60 1.27 -23.40
C ALA A 209 -3.88 2.49 -22.81
N PHE A 210 -3.06 2.31 -21.79
CA PHE A 210 -2.28 3.38 -21.18
C PHE A 210 -1.27 3.99 -22.17
N LEU A 211 -0.55 3.15 -22.92
CA LEU A 211 0.41 3.60 -23.93
C LEU A 211 -0.24 4.32 -25.11
N ARG A 212 -1.49 4.00 -25.47
CA ARG A 212 -2.23 4.80 -26.45
C ARG A 212 -2.49 6.24 -25.97
N MET A 213 -2.61 6.46 -24.66
CA MET A 213 -2.82 7.80 -24.06
C MET A 213 -1.51 8.55 -23.83
N TYR A 214 -0.45 7.83 -23.44
CA TYR A 214 0.76 8.44 -22.90
C TYR A 214 2.07 7.93 -23.53
N GLY A 215 2.01 7.01 -24.49
CA GLY A 215 3.21 6.47 -25.15
C GLY A 215 3.95 7.56 -25.93
N GLY A 216 5.28 7.57 -25.84
CA GLY A 216 6.15 8.32 -26.72
C GLY A 216 6.01 7.76 -28.15
N SER A 217 6.01 8.63 -29.18
CA SER A 217 6.22 8.15 -30.55
C SER A 217 7.64 7.59 -30.62
N GLY A 218 7.80 6.27 -30.80
CA GLY A 218 9.05 5.68 -31.19
C GLY A 218 9.49 6.15 -32.57
#